data_56e2b087ecc38e297e0d18ae02c8c25e
#
_entry.id   56e2b087ecc38e297e0d18ae02c8c25e
#
_cell.length_a   1.000
_cell.length_b   1.000
_cell.length_c   1.000
_cell.angle_alpha   90.00
_cell.angle_beta   90.00
_cell.angle_gamma   90.00
#
_symmetry.space_group_name_H-M   'P 1'
#
loop_
_entity.id
_entity.type
_entity.pdbx_description
1 polymer ?
#
loop_
_entity_poly.entity_id
_entity_poly.type
_entity_poly.pdbx_seq_one_letter_code
_entity_poly.pdbx_strand_id
1 'polypeptide(L)'
;WYWGYGAPPRPVVLRDLQAAYFENGEYHPGIFLRFDENTDGEISKEELVIDTPSKEEFIRDRLTLLGLTNPRIVGEIQPYSINHDVASSDWALSDCTACHGEESRVTQPIKLASNIPGRVMPEFVPGSERDLEGIIEVGDDGALYYHPATQSDPFYVFGHSNLAWLDWLGFALFAGVFLGVMGHGGLRMYFASRREGEDTSTRKVYMY
;
A
#
# COMPACT_ATOMS: atom_id res chain seq x y z
N TRP A 1 14.94 -3.47 -11.55
CA TRP A 1 16.36 -3.82 -11.68
C TRP A 1 16.90 -3.37 -13.03
N TYR A 2 18.17 -2.98 -13.03
CA TYR A 2 18.88 -2.59 -14.24
C TYR A 2 20.39 -2.86 -14.09
N TRP A 3 21.08 -2.95 -15.21
CA TRP A 3 22.53 -2.95 -15.23
C TRP A 3 23.05 -1.54 -14.96
N GLY A 4 23.76 -1.37 -13.85
CA GLY A 4 24.41 -0.13 -13.47
C GLY A 4 25.93 -0.24 -13.55
N TYR A 5 26.62 0.89 -13.72
CA TYR A 5 28.08 1.00 -13.70
C TYR A 5 28.55 2.26 -13.00
N GLY A 6 29.80 2.25 -12.54
CA GLY A 6 30.39 3.42 -11.85
C GLY A 6 29.97 3.59 -10.38
N ALA A 7 30.39 4.70 -9.80
CA ALA A 7 30.06 5.13 -8.44
C ALA A 7 29.83 6.67 -8.42
N PRO A 8 28.61 7.16 -8.17
CA PRO A 8 27.36 6.41 -7.96
C PRO A 8 26.96 5.60 -9.20
N PRO A 9 26.10 4.57 -9.04
CA PRO A 9 25.68 3.74 -10.15
C PRO A 9 24.90 4.56 -11.18
N ARG A 10 25.20 4.34 -12.48
CA ARG A 10 24.46 4.92 -13.58
C ARG A 10 23.92 3.80 -14.45
N PRO A 11 22.70 3.88 -14.98
CA PRO A 11 22.15 2.87 -15.87
C PRO A 11 23.03 2.67 -17.11
N VAL A 12 23.25 1.40 -17.47
CA VAL A 12 23.89 1.04 -18.75
C VAL A 12 22.94 1.43 -19.88
N VAL A 13 23.47 2.14 -20.88
CA VAL A 13 22.65 2.55 -22.04
C VAL A 13 22.32 1.36 -22.92
N LEU A 14 21.16 1.40 -23.58
CA LEU A 14 20.64 0.29 -24.38
C LEU A 14 21.64 -0.22 -25.43
N ARG A 15 22.37 0.68 -26.09
CA ARG A 15 23.39 0.33 -27.08
C ARG A 15 24.49 -0.59 -26.51
N ASP A 16 24.98 -0.27 -25.30
CA ASP A 16 26.06 -1.02 -24.67
C ASP A 16 25.52 -2.33 -24.12
N LEU A 17 24.27 -2.33 -23.65
CA LEU A 17 23.58 -3.56 -23.25
C LEU A 17 23.36 -4.48 -24.45
N GLN A 18 22.92 -3.96 -25.59
CA GLN A 18 22.81 -4.73 -26.83
C GLN A 18 24.15 -5.31 -27.26
N ALA A 19 25.26 -4.54 -27.19
CA ALA A 19 26.58 -5.01 -27.52
C ALA A 19 27.10 -6.08 -26.54
N ALA A 20 26.58 -6.16 -25.33
CA ALA A 20 26.90 -7.25 -24.40
C ALA A 20 26.20 -8.55 -24.76
N TYR A 21 24.99 -8.50 -25.30
CA TYR A 21 24.23 -9.71 -25.69
C TYR A 21 24.40 -10.11 -27.13
N PHE A 22 24.66 -9.18 -28.04
CA PHE A 22 24.71 -9.45 -29.49
C PHE A 22 26.08 -9.20 -30.07
N GLU A 23 26.38 -9.94 -31.16
CA GLU A 23 27.51 -9.76 -32.01
C GLU A 23 27.04 -9.92 -33.48
N ASN A 24 27.35 -8.96 -34.35
CA ASN A 24 26.93 -8.95 -35.76
C ASN A 24 25.39 -9.10 -35.97
N GLY A 25 24.56 -8.68 -35.01
CA GLY A 25 23.11 -8.74 -35.11
C GLY A 25 22.48 -10.05 -34.62
N GLU A 26 23.28 -11.02 -34.20
CA GLU A 26 22.86 -12.29 -33.62
C GLU A 26 23.30 -12.35 -32.14
N TYR A 27 22.69 -13.25 -31.33
CA TYR A 27 23.21 -13.48 -29.99
C TYR A 27 24.66 -13.95 -30.02
N HIS A 28 25.46 -13.38 -29.13
CA HIS A 28 26.85 -13.79 -28.99
C HIS A 28 26.92 -15.28 -28.62
N PRO A 29 27.87 -16.07 -29.20
CA PRO A 29 27.97 -17.52 -28.93
C PRO A 29 28.02 -17.89 -27.46
N GLY A 30 28.60 -17.03 -26.62
CA GLY A 30 28.62 -17.20 -25.17
C GLY A 30 27.25 -17.04 -24.48
N ILE A 31 26.28 -16.42 -25.13
CA ILE A 31 24.88 -16.38 -24.65
C ILE A 31 24.30 -17.78 -24.79
N PHE A 32 24.37 -18.40 -25.97
CA PHE A 32 23.86 -19.76 -26.14
C PHE A 32 24.49 -20.72 -25.14
N LEU A 33 25.79 -20.65 -24.90
CA LEU A 33 26.48 -21.55 -23.96
C LEU A 33 25.97 -21.44 -22.50
N ARG A 34 25.40 -20.30 -22.11
CA ARG A 34 25.02 -20.04 -20.70
C ARG A 34 23.54 -19.83 -20.48
N PHE A 35 22.82 -19.44 -21.51
CA PHE A 35 21.42 -19.10 -21.43
C PHE A 35 20.49 -20.11 -22.08
N ASP A 36 20.95 -20.82 -23.12
CA ASP A 36 20.21 -21.93 -23.75
C ASP A 36 20.26 -23.16 -22.83
N GLU A 37 19.26 -23.22 -21.93
CA GLU A 37 19.19 -24.28 -20.91
C GLU A 37 18.66 -25.59 -21.48
N ASN A 38 17.78 -25.51 -22.48
CA ASN A 38 17.18 -26.66 -23.13
C ASN A 38 17.97 -27.18 -24.31
N THR A 39 19.03 -26.45 -24.71
CA THR A 39 19.93 -26.78 -25.83
C THR A 39 19.25 -26.95 -27.20
N ASP A 40 18.17 -26.14 -27.43
CA ASP A 40 17.44 -26.17 -28.71
C ASP A 40 18.06 -25.23 -29.76
N GLY A 41 19.02 -24.38 -29.36
CA GLY A 41 19.69 -23.41 -30.23
C GLY A 41 18.92 -22.13 -30.44
N GLU A 42 17.85 -21.93 -29.68
CA GLU A 42 17.09 -20.68 -29.62
C GLU A 42 17.18 -20.11 -28.20
N ILE A 43 16.98 -18.81 -28.04
CA ILE A 43 16.96 -18.16 -26.73
C ILE A 43 15.55 -17.63 -26.45
N SER A 44 14.87 -18.25 -25.53
CA SER A 44 13.55 -17.86 -25.07
C SER A 44 13.62 -16.67 -24.09
N LYS A 45 12.48 -16.05 -23.79
CA LYS A 45 12.40 -14.95 -22.79
C LYS A 45 12.69 -15.45 -21.38
N GLU A 46 12.29 -16.66 -21.08
CA GLU A 46 12.48 -17.33 -19.80
C GLU A 46 13.97 -17.59 -19.55
N GLU A 47 14.69 -18.01 -20.57
CA GLU A 47 16.13 -18.27 -20.52
C GLU A 47 16.98 -17.00 -20.40
N LEU A 48 16.46 -15.85 -20.87
CA LEU A 48 17.12 -14.54 -20.69
C LEU A 48 17.09 -14.04 -19.25
N VAL A 49 16.36 -14.68 -18.36
CA VAL A 49 16.36 -14.32 -16.94
C VAL A 49 17.73 -14.57 -16.33
N ILE A 50 18.27 -13.59 -15.60
CA ILE A 50 19.56 -13.72 -14.92
C ILE A 50 19.31 -14.31 -13.53
N ASP A 51 19.24 -15.61 -13.48
CA ASP A 51 18.95 -16.43 -12.31
C ASP A 51 20.19 -17.17 -11.76
N THR A 52 21.24 -17.28 -12.58
CA THR A 52 22.48 -17.97 -12.22
C THR A 52 23.67 -17.01 -12.17
N PRO A 53 24.67 -17.25 -11.29
CA PRO A 53 25.91 -16.49 -11.27
C PRO A 53 26.65 -16.51 -12.62
N SER A 54 26.59 -17.62 -13.36
CA SER A 54 27.26 -17.76 -14.67
C SER A 54 26.71 -16.83 -15.71
N LYS A 55 25.36 -16.61 -15.73
CA LYS A 55 24.70 -15.65 -16.63
C LYS A 55 25.10 -14.22 -16.26
N GLU A 56 25.05 -13.89 -14.95
CA GLU A 56 25.45 -12.57 -14.48
C GLU A 56 26.89 -12.24 -14.77
N GLU A 57 27.82 -13.12 -14.42
CA GLU A 57 29.26 -12.93 -14.66
C GLU A 57 29.57 -12.72 -16.13
N PHE A 58 28.95 -13.49 -17.01
CA PHE A 58 29.17 -13.34 -18.44
C PHE A 58 28.78 -11.96 -18.95
N ILE A 59 27.59 -11.46 -18.60
CA ILE A 59 27.14 -10.12 -19.01
C ILE A 59 28.01 -9.04 -18.38
N ARG A 60 28.36 -9.17 -17.10
CA ARG A 60 29.29 -8.26 -16.41
C ARG A 60 30.64 -8.16 -17.10
N ASP A 61 31.21 -9.29 -17.50
CA ASP A 61 32.49 -9.32 -18.19
C ASP A 61 32.40 -8.67 -19.57
N ARG A 62 31.30 -8.92 -20.30
CA ARG A 62 31.06 -8.29 -21.60
C ARG A 62 30.96 -6.77 -21.47
N LEU A 63 30.19 -6.26 -20.45
CA LEU A 63 30.07 -4.84 -20.17
C LEU A 63 31.44 -4.23 -19.77
N THR A 64 32.27 -4.98 -19.03
CA THR A 64 33.62 -4.54 -18.68
C THR A 64 34.52 -4.43 -19.90
N LEU A 65 34.44 -5.36 -20.85
CA LEU A 65 35.16 -5.29 -22.12
C LEU A 65 34.76 -4.09 -22.98
N LEU A 66 33.51 -3.61 -22.85
CA LEU A 66 33.03 -2.38 -23.48
C LEU A 66 33.51 -1.11 -22.76
N GLY A 67 34.32 -1.24 -21.69
CA GLY A 67 34.93 -0.14 -20.98
C GLY A 67 34.09 0.42 -19.82
N LEU A 68 33.00 -0.24 -19.43
CA LEU A 68 32.24 0.17 -18.28
C LEU A 68 32.94 -0.27 -16.97
N THR A 69 33.02 0.66 -16.03
CA THR A 69 33.67 0.42 -14.74
C THR A 69 32.69 -0.16 -13.74
N ASN A 70 33.04 -1.32 -13.15
CA ASN A 70 32.25 -1.99 -12.11
C ASN A 70 30.79 -2.20 -12.50
N PRO A 71 30.49 -2.84 -13.66
CA PRO A 71 29.12 -3.13 -14.04
C PRO A 71 28.53 -4.18 -13.09
N ARG A 72 27.27 -3.94 -12.68
CA ARG A 72 26.54 -4.78 -11.73
C ARG A 72 25.06 -4.62 -11.89
N ILE A 73 24.27 -5.59 -11.40
CA ILE A 73 22.84 -5.45 -11.27
C ILE A 73 22.56 -4.53 -10.09
N VAL A 74 21.67 -3.56 -10.28
CA VAL A 74 21.16 -2.63 -9.28
C VAL A 74 19.66 -2.79 -9.19
N GLY A 75 19.13 -2.95 -8.00
CA GLY A 75 17.70 -3.00 -7.71
C GLY A 75 17.29 -1.74 -6.96
N GLU A 76 16.28 -1.05 -7.42
CA GLU A 76 15.75 0.16 -6.79
C GLU A 76 14.24 0.03 -6.60
N ILE A 77 13.77 0.54 -5.46
CA ILE A 77 12.35 0.68 -5.15
C ILE A 77 12.07 2.15 -5.01
N GLN A 78 11.09 2.61 -5.77
CA GLN A 78 10.56 3.95 -5.65
C GLN A 78 9.05 3.86 -5.43
N PRO A 79 8.56 4.03 -4.20
CA PRO A 79 7.14 4.07 -3.92
C PRO A 79 6.52 5.35 -4.50
N TYR A 80 5.29 5.22 -4.99
CA TYR A 80 4.47 6.33 -5.42
C TYR A 80 3.18 6.32 -4.61
N SER A 81 2.82 7.47 -4.07
CA SER A 81 1.53 7.62 -3.39
C SER A 81 0.39 7.46 -4.39
N ILE A 82 -0.53 6.56 -4.09
CA ILE A 82 -1.79 6.43 -4.84
C ILE A 82 -2.79 7.35 -4.14
N ASN A 83 -3.18 8.41 -4.82
CA ASN A 83 -4.26 9.26 -4.36
C ASN A 83 -5.61 8.63 -4.73
N HIS A 84 -6.59 8.75 -3.83
CA HIS A 84 -7.95 8.36 -4.13
C HIS A 84 -8.53 9.31 -5.18
N ASP A 85 -8.79 8.79 -6.36
CA ASP A 85 -9.55 9.53 -7.36
C ASP A 85 -11.01 9.61 -6.91
N VAL A 86 -11.61 10.80 -7.06
CA VAL A 86 -13.02 11.01 -6.75
C VAL A 86 -13.84 10.50 -7.92
N ALA A 87 -14.38 9.30 -7.78
CA ALA A 87 -15.43 8.80 -8.67
C ALA A 87 -16.80 9.24 -8.15
N SER A 88 -17.75 9.47 -9.03
CA SER A 88 -19.13 9.83 -8.71
C SER A 88 -20.11 8.79 -9.25
N SER A 89 -21.33 8.76 -8.67
CA SER A 89 -22.41 7.87 -9.08
C SER A 89 -22.08 6.38 -8.90
N ASP A 90 -22.51 5.53 -9.81
CA ASP A 90 -22.41 4.07 -9.74
C ASP A 90 -20.96 3.53 -9.74
N TRP A 91 -20.00 4.38 -10.06
CA TRP A 91 -18.56 4.06 -10.03
C TRP A 91 -17.90 4.34 -8.68
N ALA A 92 -18.60 5.04 -7.78
CA ALA A 92 -18.09 5.34 -6.45
C ALA A 92 -18.22 4.11 -5.54
N LEU A 93 -17.10 3.63 -5.02
CA LEU A 93 -17.12 2.64 -3.93
C LEU A 93 -17.59 3.34 -2.66
N SER A 94 -18.81 3.02 -2.24
CA SER A 94 -19.40 3.54 -0.99
C SER A 94 -19.00 2.72 0.24
N ASP A 95 -18.45 1.55 0.04
CA ASP A 95 -17.99 0.66 1.10
C ASP A 95 -16.48 0.74 1.27
N CYS A 96 -16.04 1.33 2.38
CA CYS A 96 -14.63 1.46 2.72
C CYS A 96 -13.95 0.09 2.93
N THR A 97 -14.70 -0.93 3.34
CA THR A 97 -14.16 -2.28 3.57
C THR A 97 -13.78 -2.98 2.27
N ALA A 98 -14.33 -2.56 1.13
CA ALA A 98 -13.93 -3.08 -0.17
C ALA A 98 -12.44 -2.85 -0.49
N CYS A 99 -11.86 -1.75 0.06
CA CYS A 99 -10.43 -1.45 -0.06
C CYS A 99 -9.66 -1.69 1.25
N HIS A 100 -10.27 -1.44 2.41
CA HIS A 100 -9.61 -1.49 3.72
C HIS A 100 -9.98 -2.72 4.56
N GLY A 101 -10.77 -3.65 4.01
CA GLY A 101 -11.06 -4.94 4.65
C GLY A 101 -9.88 -5.91 4.57
N GLU A 102 -9.82 -6.90 5.46
CA GLU A 102 -8.75 -7.90 5.53
C GLU A 102 -8.56 -8.69 4.21
N GLU A 103 -9.62 -8.87 3.44
CA GLU A 103 -9.60 -9.59 2.15
C GLU A 103 -9.54 -8.64 0.93
N SER A 104 -9.29 -7.37 1.13
CA SER A 104 -9.24 -6.41 0.03
C SER A 104 -7.97 -6.59 -0.82
N ARG A 105 -8.01 -6.14 -2.07
CA ARG A 105 -6.85 -6.20 -2.98
C ARG A 105 -5.67 -5.36 -2.48
N VAL A 106 -5.91 -4.33 -1.67
CA VAL A 106 -4.87 -3.44 -1.15
C VAL A 106 -4.29 -3.90 0.19
N THR A 107 -4.88 -4.93 0.81
CA THR A 107 -4.36 -5.55 2.05
C THR A 107 -3.66 -6.87 1.79
N GLN A 108 -3.91 -7.49 0.63
CA GLN A 108 -3.25 -8.74 0.25
C GLN A 108 -1.82 -8.51 -0.22
N PRO A 109 -0.94 -9.51 -0.09
CA PRO A 109 0.41 -9.44 -0.62
C PRO A 109 0.42 -9.11 -2.11
N ILE A 110 1.18 -8.11 -2.48
CA ILE A 110 1.32 -7.67 -3.88
C ILE A 110 2.63 -8.23 -4.43
N LYS A 111 2.53 -9.06 -5.46
CA LYS A 111 3.71 -9.58 -6.14
C LYS A 111 4.39 -8.48 -6.95
N LEU A 112 5.59 -8.07 -6.52
CA LEU A 112 6.39 -7.03 -7.17
C LEU A 112 7.21 -7.57 -8.33
N ALA A 113 7.78 -8.78 -8.16
CA ALA A 113 8.58 -9.43 -9.19
C ALA A 113 8.50 -10.94 -9.06
N SER A 114 8.55 -11.64 -10.19
CA SER A 114 8.53 -13.11 -10.23
C SER A 114 9.86 -13.76 -9.91
N ASN A 115 10.96 -13.01 -10.00
CA ASN A 115 12.31 -13.42 -9.70
C ASN A 115 13.15 -12.21 -9.29
N ILE A 116 14.28 -12.47 -8.64
CA ILE A 116 15.24 -11.44 -8.19
C ILE A 116 16.51 -11.60 -9.03
N PRO A 117 16.72 -10.76 -10.08
CA PRO A 117 17.88 -10.86 -10.96
C PRO A 117 19.20 -10.76 -10.18
N GLY A 118 20.10 -11.69 -10.44
CA GLY A 118 21.41 -11.75 -9.76
C GLY A 118 21.31 -11.92 -8.25
N ARG A 119 20.15 -12.26 -7.69
CA ARG A 119 19.86 -12.28 -6.24
C ARG A 119 20.11 -10.95 -5.53
N VAL A 120 20.07 -9.84 -6.27
CA VAL A 120 20.25 -8.50 -5.73
C VAL A 120 18.93 -8.00 -5.17
N MET A 121 18.84 -7.91 -3.85
CA MET A 121 17.69 -7.28 -3.20
C MET A 121 17.63 -5.81 -3.60
N PRO A 122 16.44 -5.29 -3.95
CA PRO A 122 16.31 -3.89 -4.29
C PRO A 122 16.36 -3.02 -3.02
N GLU A 123 16.97 -1.84 -3.14
CA GLU A 123 17.04 -0.85 -2.09
C GLU A 123 16.12 0.33 -2.41
N PHE A 124 15.64 1.00 -1.38
CA PHE A 124 14.85 2.22 -1.59
C PHE A 124 15.70 3.33 -2.19
N VAL A 125 15.14 4.05 -3.14
CA VAL A 125 15.74 5.31 -3.60
C VAL A 125 15.86 6.25 -2.40
N PRO A 126 17.03 6.88 -2.17
CA PRO A 126 17.26 7.69 -0.98
C PRO A 126 16.14 8.72 -0.72
N GLY A 127 15.56 8.65 0.47
CA GLY A 127 14.48 9.54 0.91
C GLY A 127 13.06 9.09 0.56
N SER A 128 12.91 7.95 -0.13
CA SER A 128 11.60 7.40 -0.49
C SER A 128 11.06 6.35 0.50
N GLU A 129 11.86 5.90 1.45
CA GLU A 129 11.46 4.87 2.44
C GLU A 129 10.29 5.31 3.32
N ARG A 130 10.10 6.63 3.47
CA ARG A 130 9.05 7.21 4.33
C ARG A 130 7.65 7.08 3.75
N ASP A 131 7.56 6.81 2.46
CA ASP A 131 6.28 6.75 1.74
C ASP A 131 5.73 5.32 1.68
N LEU A 132 6.43 4.36 2.30
CA LEU A 132 6.03 2.97 2.31
C LEU A 132 5.68 2.52 3.72
N GLU A 133 4.43 2.15 3.93
CA GLU A 133 3.97 1.47 5.13
C GLU A 133 3.75 -0.02 4.81
N GLY A 134 4.72 -0.85 5.16
CA GLY A 134 4.66 -2.29 4.88
C GLY A 134 6.03 -2.94 4.85
N ILE A 135 6.04 -4.23 4.49
CA ILE A 135 7.25 -5.06 4.45
C ILE A 135 7.45 -5.58 3.03
N ILE A 136 8.70 -5.61 2.58
CA ILE A 136 9.08 -6.27 1.34
C ILE A 136 9.86 -7.53 1.69
N GLU A 137 9.38 -8.67 1.24
CA GLU A 137 10.00 -9.96 1.52
C GLU A 137 10.00 -10.88 0.32
N VAL A 138 10.86 -11.89 0.38
CA VAL A 138 10.96 -12.94 -0.64
C VAL A 138 10.07 -14.09 -0.20
N GLY A 139 9.11 -14.45 -1.04
CA GLY A 139 8.23 -15.60 -0.82
C GLY A 139 8.94 -16.94 -1.02
N ASP A 140 8.31 -18.02 -0.61
CA ASP A 140 8.82 -19.39 -0.79
C ASP A 140 8.98 -19.78 -2.26
N ASP A 141 8.28 -19.10 -3.15
CA ASP A 141 8.38 -19.25 -4.61
C ASP A 141 9.57 -18.48 -5.24
N GLY A 142 10.37 -17.79 -4.41
CA GLY A 142 11.49 -16.95 -4.85
C GLY A 142 11.07 -15.61 -5.47
N ALA A 143 9.80 -15.29 -5.47
CA ALA A 143 9.29 -14.01 -5.92
C ALA A 143 9.37 -12.93 -4.84
N LEU A 144 9.41 -11.68 -5.25
CA LEU A 144 9.39 -10.54 -4.33
C LEU A 144 7.97 -10.06 -4.10
N TYR A 145 7.57 -9.93 -2.84
CA TYR A 145 6.25 -9.47 -2.41
C TYR A 145 6.34 -8.23 -1.54
N TYR A 146 5.35 -7.40 -1.66
CA TYR A 146 5.06 -6.31 -0.74
C TYR A 146 3.84 -6.66 0.09
N HIS A 147 3.97 -6.61 1.40
CA HIS A 147 2.90 -6.79 2.37
C HIS A 147 2.52 -5.43 2.96
N PRO A 148 1.37 -4.87 2.60
CA PRO A 148 0.92 -3.59 3.13
C PRO A 148 0.70 -3.65 4.65
N ALA A 149 1.07 -2.59 5.38
CA ALA A 149 0.89 -2.50 6.84
C ALA A 149 -0.56 -2.19 7.27
N THR A 150 -1.50 -2.18 6.35
CA THR A 150 -2.91 -1.88 6.59
C THR A 150 -3.62 -2.79 7.60
N GLN A 151 -2.97 -3.89 7.98
CA GLN A 151 -3.46 -4.83 9.01
C GLN A 151 -2.92 -4.54 10.42
N SER A 152 -1.91 -3.71 10.58
CA SER A 152 -1.23 -3.54 11.86
C SER A 152 -1.89 -2.55 12.80
N ASP A 153 -2.65 -1.60 12.28
CA ASP A 153 -3.47 -0.69 13.08
C ASP A 153 -4.91 -0.73 12.59
N PRO A 154 -5.89 -0.92 13.48
CA PRO A 154 -7.28 -0.87 13.09
C PRO A 154 -7.57 0.52 12.54
N PHE A 155 -7.64 0.63 11.21
CA PHE A 155 -8.01 1.86 10.54
C PHE A 155 -9.41 2.28 11.01
N TYR A 156 -9.46 3.30 11.85
CA TYR A 156 -10.72 3.79 12.38
C TYR A 156 -11.37 4.76 11.40
N VAL A 157 -12.50 4.35 10.84
CA VAL A 157 -13.38 5.24 10.07
C VAL A 157 -14.56 5.60 10.94
N PHE A 158 -14.70 6.89 11.27
CA PHE A 158 -15.81 7.39 12.06
C PHE A 158 -17.16 7.02 11.42
N GLY A 159 -18.01 6.35 12.20
CA GLY A 159 -19.33 5.92 11.74
C GLY A 159 -19.35 4.59 10.97
N HIS A 160 -18.19 3.99 10.67
CA HIS A 160 -18.08 2.71 9.98
C HIS A 160 -17.38 1.62 10.81
N SER A 161 -16.38 1.99 11.59
CA SER A 161 -15.67 1.03 12.46
C SER A 161 -16.39 0.89 13.79
N ASN A 162 -16.81 -0.33 14.14
CA ASN A 162 -17.48 -0.64 15.40
C ASN A 162 -16.48 -0.61 16.57
N LEU A 163 -16.18 0.57 17.07
CA LEU A 163 -15.54 0.73 18.38
C LEU A 163 -16.62 0.81 19.46
N ALA A 164 -16.99 -0.35 20.00
CA ALA A 164 -18.10 -0.49 20.95
C ALA A 164 -18.05 0.49 22.12
N TRP A 165 -16.87 0.86 22.62
CA TRP A 165 -16.73 1.83 23.70
C TRP A 165 -17.09 3.27 23.26
N LEU A 166 -16.83 3.64 22.00
CA LEU A 166 -17.19 4.96 21.46
C LEU A 166 -18.70 5.06 21.23
N ASP A 167 -19.31 3.97 20.76
CA ASP A 167 -20.75 3.89 20.59
C ASP A 167 -21.47 4.01 21.94
N TRP A 168 -20.97 3.33 22.97
CA TRP A 168 -21.49 3.46 24.35
C TRP A 168 -21.29 4.86 24.92
N LEU A 169 -20.17 5.51 24.66
CA LEU A 169 -19.92 6.88 25.08
C LEU A 169 -20.91 7.85 24.40
N GLY A 170 -21.11 7.69 23.10
CA GLY A 170 -22.09 8.47 22.33
C GLY A 170 -23.51 8.27 22.84
N PHE A 171 -23.89 7.04 23.10
CA PHE A 171 -25.20 6.72 23.70
C PHE A 171 -25.37 7.31 25.10
N ALA A 172 -24.37 7.22 25.95
CA ALA A 172 -24.42 7.80 27.31
C ALA A 172 -24.56 9.33 27.30
N LEU A 173 -23.83 10.01 26.41
CA LEU A 173 -23.95 11.46 26.21
C LEU A 173 -25.33 11.84 25.70
N PHE A 174 -25.86 11.13 24.70
CA PHE A 174 -27.19 11.36 24.18
C PHE A 174 -28.25 11.15 25.26
N ALA A 175 -28.21 10.05 25.99
CA ALA A 175 -29.11 9.74 27.07
C ALA A 175 -29.05 10.81 28.21
N GLY A 176 -27.86 11.25 28.57
CA GLY A 176 -27.63 12.29 29.58
C GLY A 176 -28.26 13.63 29.19
N VAL A 177 -28.05 14.08 27.97
CA VAL A 177 -28.66 15.29 27.43
C VAL A 177 -30.16 15.15 27.36
N PHE A 178 -30.67 14.03 26.85
CA PHE A 178 -32.12 13.79 26.78
C PHE A 178 -32.79 13.79 28.14
N LEU A 179 -32.23 13.08 29.10
CA LEU A 179 -32.76 13.07 30.48
C LEU A 179 -32.68 14.45 31.16
N GLY A 180 -31.62 15.21 30.91
CA GLY A 180 -31.46 16.57 31.40
C GLY A 180 -32.54 17.51 30.87
N VAL A 181 -32.79 17.46 29.56
CA VAL A 181 -33.83 18.27 28.90
C VAL A 181 -35.23 17.87 29.38
N MET A 182 -35.51 16.56 29.43
CA MET A 182 -36.82 16.06 29.91
C MET A 182 -37.04 16.37 31.38
N GLY A 183 -36.02 16.19 32.23
CA GLY A 183 -36.09 16.51 33.65
C GLY A 183 -36.31 17.98 33.88
N HIS A 184 -35.55 18.85 33.24
CA HIS A 184 -35.70 20.28 33.35
C HIS A 184 -37.07 20.76 32.83
N GLY A 185 -37.49 20.29 31.67
CA GLY A 185 -38.77 20.60 31.07
C GLY A 185 -39.95 20.12 31.94
N GLY A 186 -39.87 18.87 32.41
CA GLY A 186 -40.87 18.28 33.30
C GLY A 186 -41.02 19.02 34.62
N LEU A 187 -39.90 19.38 35.28
CA LEU A 187 -39.92 20.21 36.49
C LEU A 187 -40.51 21.57 36.23
N ARG A 188 -40.18 22.22 35.13
CA ARG A 188 -40.74 23.53 34.77
C ARG A 188 -42.26 23.45 34.58
N MET A 189 -42.75 22.43 33.87
CA MET A 189 -44.20 22.21 33.70
C MET A 189 -44.89 21.91 35.03
N TYR A 190 -44.29 21.06 35.86
CA TYR A 190 -44.83 20.71 37.18
C TYR A 190 -44.99 21.96 38.10
N PHE A 191 -43.96 22.80 38.18
CA PHE A 191 -44.02 24.02 38.97
C PHE A 191 -44.95 25.09 38.36
N ALA A 192 -45.07 25.15 37.04
CA ALA A 192 -46.02 26.04 36.37
C ALA A 192 -47.48 25.65 36.70
N SER A 193 -47.82 24.36 36.60
CA SER A 193 -49.17 23.88 36.93
C SER A 193 -49.53 24.05 38.41
N ARG A 194 -48.57 23.94 39.33
CA ARG A 194 -48.84 24.26 40.77
C ARG A 194 -49.09 25.69 40.99
N ARG A 195 -48.42 26.65 40.37
CA ARG A 195 -48.67 28.09 40.48
C ARG A 195 -50.05 28.47 39.99
N GLU A 196 -50.51 27.91 38.88
CA GLU A 196 -51.85 28.11 38.36
C GLU A 196 -52.94 27.59 39.33
N GLY A 197 -52.71 26.48 40.00
CA GLY A 197 -53.61 25.90 41.01
C GLY A 197 -53.73 26.77 42.28
N GLU A 198 -52.64 27.38 42.72
CA GLU A 198 -52.62 28.32 43.87
C GLU A 198 -53.34 29.64 43.56
N ASP A 199 -53.12 30.20 42.36
CA ASP A 199 -53.72 31.44 41.92
C ASP A 199 -55.25 31.29 41.78
N THR A 200 -55.72 30.15 41.32
CA THR A 200 -57.17 29.82 41.21
C THR A 200 -57.78 29.60 42.55
N SER A 201 -57.07 29.07 43.54
CA SER A 201 -57.56 28.92 44.94
C SER A 201 -57.69 30.25 45.65
N THR A 202 -56.70 31.14 45.46
CA THR A 202 -56.69 32.47 46.10
C THR A 202 -57.79 33.37 45.54
N ARG A 203 -58.10 33.28 44.24
CA ARG A 203 -59.19 34.05 43.59
C ARG A 203 -60.58 33.64 44.07
N LYS A 204 -60.81 32.39 44.47
CA LYS A 204 -62.09 31.93 45.04
C LYS A 204 -62.32 32.44 46.43
N VAL A 205 -61.28 32.79 47.18
CA VAL A 205 -61.42 33.29 48.56
C VAL A 205 -61.83 34.78 48.67
N TYR A 206 -61.60 35.57 47.60
CA TYR A 206 -61.96 37.02 47.58
C TYR A 206 -63.29 37.30 46.90
N MET A 207 -64.11 36.31 46.58
CA MET A 207 -65.45 36.48 46.00
C MET A 207 -66.58 36.13 46.95
N TYR A 208 -66.42 36.35 48.29
CA TYR A 208 -67.47 36.29 49.29
C TYR A 208 -67.44 37.53 50.14
#